data_61cc61838fc970fd65e43a611f0aae16
#
_entry.id   61cc61838fc970fd65e43a611f0aae16
#
_cell.length_a   1.000
_cell.length_b   1.000
_cell.length_c   1.000
_cell.angle_alpha   90.00
_cell.angle_beta   90.00
_cell.angle_gamma   90.00
#
_symmetry.space_group_name_H-M   'P 1'
#
loop_
_entity.id
_entity.type
_entity.pdbx_description
1 polymer ?
#
loop_
_entity_poly.entity_id
_entity_poly.type
_entity_poly.pdbx_seq_one_letter_code
_entity_poly.pdbx_strand_id
1 'polypeptide(L)'
;MKIEIWSDIMCPFCYIGKRQLETALEQFPNDKIEIEWKSFQLDPTIEPQSGKDVYSFLAERKGISVEQSIEMHKGVVERAKSVGLDYHFDKAIISNSLTAHRIIHLAKKNNLGDEMEEIFFKAYFTEGRDLNDAQTLIELGTKAGLNSDEVKEVVENENLYLNDVHSDIHEANQIGVQGVPFFVFDRKYAVSGAQPVEAFVQTIKEGLK
;
A
#
# COMPACT_ATOMS: atom_id res chain seq x y z
N MET A 1 -19.25 10.28 3.43
CA MET A 1 -17.84 10.60 3.80
C MET A 1 -16.89 9.98 2.77
N LYS A 2 -15.84 10.68 2.38
CA LYS A 2 -14.75 10.14 1.56
C LYS A 2 -13.48 10.00 2.38
N ILE A 3 -12.83 8.85 2.30
CA ILE A 3 -11.53 8.59 2.94
C ILE A 3 -10.50 8.39 1.84
N GLU A 4 -9.54 9.29 1.77
CA GLU A 4 -8.41 9.20 0.85
C GLU A 4 -7.21 8.63 1.60
N ILE A 5 -6.54 7.64 1.00
CA ILE A 5 -5.49 6.87 1.68
C ILE A 5 -4.22 6.89 0.82
N TRP A 6 -3.22 7.67 1.22
CA TRP A 6 -1.90 7.56 0.62
C TRP A 6 -1.20 6.33 1.14
N SER A 7 -0.74 5.51 0.23
CA SER A 7 -0.21 4.18 0.51
C SER A 7 0.95 3.83 -0.43
N ASP A 8 1.84 2.99 0.04
CA ASP A 8 2.85 2.31 -0.79
C ASP A 8 2.76 0.81 -0.53
N ILE A 9 2.71 0.03 -1.61
CA ILE A 9 2.62 -1.44 -1.54
C ILE A 9 3.83 -2.05 -0.79
N MET A 10 4.98 -1.35 -0.82
CA MET A 10 6.18 -1.77 -0.08
C MET A 10 6.12 -1.46 1.41
N CYS A 11 5.10 -0.74 1.89
CA CYS A 11 4.97 -0.33 3.28
C CYS A 11 4.18 -1.35 4.11
N PRO A 12 4.79 -2.08 5.04
CA PRO A 12 4.07 -3.07 5.84
C PRO A 12 2.99 -2.44 6.74
N PHE A 13 3.19 -1.18 7.15
CA PHE A 13 2.20 -0.47 7.94
C PHE A 13 0.98 -0.03 7.13
N CYS A 14 1.08 0.08 5.80
CA CYS A 14 -0.07 0.38 4.95
C CYS A 14 -1.08 -0.76 4.97
N TYR A 15 -0.63 -2.01 4.88
CA TYR A 15 -1.51 -3.16 4.98
C TYR A 15 -2.10 -3.34 6.39
N ILE A 16 -1.29 -3.11 7.44
CA ILE A 16 -1.78 -3.10 8.83
C ILE A 16 -2.84 -2.02 9.01
N GLY A 17 -2.58 -0.79 8.53
CA GLY A 17 -3.52 0.33 8.60
C GLY A 17 -4.82 0.07 7.84
N LYS A 18 -4.76 -0.62 6.69
CA LYS A 18 -5.95 -1.09 5.95
C LYS A 18 -6.82 -1.97 6.86
N ARG A 19 -6.26 -2.98 7.51
CA ARG A 19 -7.01 -3.87 8.43
C ARG A 19 -7.63 -3.12 9.61
N GLN A 20 -6.89 -2.16 10.17
CA GLN A 20 -7.39 -1.35 11.29
C GLN A 20 -8.56 -0.45 10.86
N LEU A 21 -8.46 0.17 9.67
CA LEU A 21 -9.56 0.96 9.09
C LEU A 21 -10.78 0.07 8.80
N GLU A 22 -10.60 -1.09 8.16
CA GLU A 22 -11.67 -2.04 7.87
C GLU A 22 -12.43 -2.43 9.15
N THR A 23 -11.70 -2.79 10.21
CA THR A 23 -12.30 -3.09 11.52
C THR A 23 -13.07 -1.90 12.11
N ALA A 24 -12.56 -0.67 11.91
CA ALA A 24 -13.28 0.52 12.35
C ALA A 24 -14.58 0.73 11.55
N LEU A 25 -14.54 0.49 10.24
CA LEU A 25 -15.69 0.66 9.35
C LEU A 25 -16.85 -0.31 9.66
N GLU A 26 -16.58 -1.48 10.25
CA GLU A 26 -17.61 -2.41 10.71
C GLU A 26 -18.60 -1.78 11.71
N GLN A 27 -18.19 -0.71 12.41
CA GLN A 27 -19.06 0.04 13.32
C GLN A 27 -20.00 1.04 12.62
N PHE A 28 -19.85 1.22 11.30
CA PHE A 28 -20.58 2.19 10.48
C PHE A 28 -21.29 1.54 9.27
N PRO A 29 -22.03 0.43 9.45
CA PRO A 29 -22.54 -0.37 8.33
C PRO A 29 -23.61 0.34 7.49
N ASN A 30 -24.21 1.40 8.01
CA ASN A 30 -25.28 2.16 7.35
C ASN A 30 -24.79 3.50 6.77
N ASP A 31 -23.54 3.84 7.00
CA ASP A 31 -22.98 5.11 6.54
C ASP A 31 -22.38 4.94 5.14
N LYS A 32 -22.63 5.94 4.27
CA LYS A 32 -22.02 5.93 2.94
C LYS A 32 -20.60 6.45 3.06
N ILE A 33 -19.64 5.53 3.10
CA ILE A 33 -18.20 5.82 3.16
C ILE A 33 -17.55 5.30 1.88
N GLU A 34 -16.87 6.20 1.18
CA GLU A 34 -16.11 5.92 -0.04
C GLU A 34 -14.62 5.91 0.29
N ILE A 35 -13.91 4.89 -0.16
CA ILE A 35 -12.45 4.78 0.00
C ILE A 35 -11.79 5.06 -1.35
N GLU A 36 -10.81 5.96 -1.34
CA GLU A 36 -9.95 6.22 -2.49
C GLU A 36 -8.48 6.00 -2.12
N TRP A 37 -7.86 5.04 -2.78
CA TRP A 37 -6.42 4.81 -2.67
C TRP A 37 -5.64 5.82 -3.51
N LYS A 38 -4.58 6.35 -2.92
CA LYS A 38 -3.67 7.33 -3.50
C LYS A 38 -2.25 6.80 -3.48
N SER A 39 -1.53 6.98 -4.57
CA SER A 39 -0.16 6.54 -4.69
C SER A 39 0.80 7.34 -3.82
N PHE A 40 1.74 6.64 -3.20
CA PHE A 40 2.93 7.19 -2.57
C PHE A 40 4.10 6.23 -2.77
N GLN A 41 5.31 6.72 -2.95
CA GLN A 41 6.50 5.87 -2.99
C GLN A 41 7.44 6.25 -1.85
N LEU A 42 7.68 5.32 -0.93
CA LEU A 42 8.66 5.50 0.17
C LEU A 42 10.09 5.63 -0.37
N ASP A 43 10.38 4.91 -1.43
CA ASP A 43 11.67 4.96 -2.09
C ASP A 43 11.54 4.74 -3.61
N PRO A 44 11.42 5.81 -4.40
CA PRO A 44 11.35 5.71 -5.85
C PRO A 44 12.68 5.28 -6.50
N THR A 45 13.77 5.25 -5.75
CA THR A 45 15.12 4.93 -6.24
C THR A 45 15.48 3.45 -6.14
N ILE A 46 14.53 2.59 -5.74
CA ILE A 46 14.77 1.15 -5.68
C ILE A 46 15.02 0.62 -7.09
N GLU A 47 16.19 0.03 -7.26
CA GLU A 47 16.52 -0.73 -8.48
C GLU A 47 16.05 -2.18 -8.31
N PRO A 48 15.24 -2.71 -9.26
CA PRO A 48 14.85 -4.11 -9.27
C PRO A 48 16.07 -5.05 -9.26
N GLN A 49 15.93 -6.21 -8.63
CA GLN A 49 16.95 -7.27 -8.64
C GLN A 49 18.28 -6.89 -7.96
N SER A 50 18.22 -6.20 -6.84
CA SER A 50 19.44 -5.90 -6.06
C SER A 50 20.21 -7.16 -5.59
N GLY A 51 19.60 -8.35 -5.67
CA GLY A 51 20.16 -9.61 -5.16
C GLY A 51 20.28 -9.65 -3.64
N LYS A 52 19.78 -8.64 -2.94
CA LYS A 52 19.79 -8.53 -1.49
C LYS A 52 18.47 -9.02 -0.91
N ASP A 53 18.53 -9.66 0.25
CA ASP A 53 17.35 -9.89 1.07
C ASP A 53 16.85 -8.59 1.70
N VAL A 54 15.59 -8.55 2.13
CA VAL A 54 14.96 -7.35 2.68
C VAL A 54 15.64 -6.84 3.96
N TYR A 55 16.24 -7.75 4.75
CA TYR A 55 16.91 -7.36 6.01
C TYR A 55 18.20 -6.61 5.72
N SER A 56 19.02 -7.12 4.82
CA SER A 56 20.25 -6.49 4.37
C SER A 56 19.97 -5.17 3.64
N PHE A 57 18.93 -5.12 2.82
CA PHE A 57 18.52 -3.92 2.12
C PHE A 57 18.11 -2.80 3.09
N LEU A 58 17.25 -3.12 4.07
CA LEU A 58 16.81 -2.12 5.06
C LEU A 58 17.97 -1.66 5.96
N ALA A 59 18.85 -2.60 6.36
CA ALA A 59 20.02 -2.29 7.16
C ALA A 59 20.90 -1.22 6.48
N GLU A 60 21.19 -1.42 5.19
CA GLU A 60 22.00 -0.47 4.40
C GLU A 60 21.29 0.89 4.28
N ARG A 61 19.99 0.91 3.94
CA ARG A 61 19.21 2.14 3.79
C ARG A 61 19.11 2.95 5.09
N LYS A 62 19.05 2.30 6.23
CA LYS A 62 18.93 2.95 7.54
C LYS A 62 20.27 3.15 8.25
N GLY A 63 21.37 2.62 7.73
CA GLY A 63 22.69 2.68 8.40
C GLY A 63 22.72 1.92 9.74
N ILE A 64 22.01 0.79 9.83
CA ILE A 64 21.92 -0.08 11.02
C ILE A 64 22.52 -1.45 10.72
N SER A 65 22.71 -2.30 11.75
CA SER A 65 23.16 -3.68 11.51
C SER A 65 22.04 -4.55 10.95
N VAL A 66 22.41 -5.68 10.31
CA VAL A 66 21.44 -6.65 9.79
C VAL A 66 20.64 -7.27 10.94
N GLU A 67 21.27 -7.52 12.09
CA GLU A 67 20.60 -8.03 13.29
C GLU A 67 19.53 -7.06 13.80
N GLN A 68 19.84 -5.75 13.80
CA GLN A 68 18.85 -4.71 14.14
C GLN A 68 17.69 -4.68 13.15
N SER A 69 18.00 -4.83 11.86
CA SER A 69 16.96 -4.92 10.82
C SER A 69 16.06 -6.14 11.02
N ILE A 70 16.62 -7.32 11.30
CA ILE A 70 15.86 -8.53 11.59
C ILE A 70 14.94 -8.32 12.80
N GLU A 71 15.41 -7.72 13.87
CA GLU A 71 14.60 -7.48 15.07
C GLU A 71 13.47 -6.49 14.80
N MET A 72 13.71 -5.45 13.99
CA MET A 72 12.67 -4.53 13.55
C MET A 72 11.58 -5.27 12.75
N HIS A 73 11.97 -6.14 11.81
CA HIS A 73 11.00 -6.92 11.03
C HIS A 73 10.19 -7.89 11.89
N LYS A 74 10.79 -8.52 12.92
CA LYS A 74 10.04 -9.33 13.88
C LYS A 74 8.94 -8.54 14.57
N GLY A 75 9.27 -7.33 15.05
CA GLY A 75 8.26 -6.43 15.63
C GLY A 75 7.11 -6.09 14.67
N VAL A 76 7.43 -5.91 13.39
CA VAL A 76 6.40 -5.68 12.36
C VAL A 76 5.56 -6.93 12.12
N VAL A 77 6.16 -8.14 12.07
CA VAL A 77 5.43 -9.41 11.94
C VAL A 77 4.45 -9.61 13.09
N GLU A 78 4.88 -9.38 14.35
CA GLU A 78 3.99 -9.49 15.50
C GLU A 78 2.82 -8.50 15.43
N ARG A 79 3.09 -7.27 14.98
CA ARG A 79 2.04 -6.28 14.78
C ARG A 79 1.07 -6.67 13.65
N ALA A 80 1.56 -7.24 12.55
CA ALA A 80 0.74 -7.76 11.47
C ALA A 80 -0.17 -8.91 11.95
N LYS A 81 0.37 -9.86 12.73
CA LYS A 81 -0.41 -10.94 13.34
C LYS A 81 -1.54 -10.44 14.23
N SER A 82 -1.33 -9.35 14.96
CA SER A 82 -2.37 -8.79 15.84
C SER A 82 -3.62 -8.29 15.08
N VAL A 83 -3.50 -8.07 13.76
CA VAL A 83 -4.59 -7.68 12.86
C VAL A 83 -4.93 -8.76 11.82
N GLY A 84 -4.50 -10.00 12.06
CA GLY A 84 -4.83 -11.16 11.22
C GLY A 84 -4.02 -11.28 9.94
N LEU A 85 -2.89 -10.58 9.80
CA LEU A 85 -2.00 -10.67 8.65
C LEU A 85 -0.82 -11.62 8.90
N ASP A 86 -0.45 -12.39 7.88
CA ASP A 86 0.66 -13.33 7.91
C ASP A 86 1.80 -12.84 7.00
N TYR A 87 2.81 -12.20 7.60
CA TYR A 87 3.94 -11.65 6.88
C TYR A 87 5.13 -12.59 6.81
N HIS A 88 5.70 -12.73 5.62
CA HIS A 88 6.86 -13.55 5.30
C HIS A 88 7.98 -12.71 4.66
N PHE A 89 8.65 -11.88 5.46
CA PHE A 89 9.77 -11.06 4.96
C PHE A 89 10.95 -11.89 4.45
N ASP A 90 11.08 -13.12 4.91
CA ASP A 90 12.05 -14.09 4.39
C ASP A 90 11.83 -14.48 2.93
N LYS A 91 10.63 -14.28 2.41
CA LYS A 91 10.24 -14.53 1.01
C LYS A 91 10.10 -13.25 0.18
N ALA A 92 10.02 -12.09 0.84
CA ALA A 92 9.74 -10.83 0.14
C ALA A 92 10.90 -10.45 -0.81
N ILE A 93 10.54 -10.01 -2.00
CA ILE A 93 11.49 -9.60 -3.05
C ILE A 93 11.46 -8.08 -3.16
N ILE A 94 12.64 -7.46 -3.02
CA ILE A 94 12.76 -6.01 -3.12
C ILE A 94 12.28 -5.56 -4.50
N SER A 95 11.26 -4.71 -4.51
CA SER A 95 10.58 -4.29 -5.72
C SER A 95 10.42 -2.77 -5.77
N ASN A 96 10.39 -2.21 -6.98
CA ASN A 96 9.96 -0.83 -7.18
C ASN A 96 8.44 -0.82 -7.37
N SER A 97 7.73 -0.06 -6.55
CA SER A 97 6.25 -0.07 -6.54
C SER A 97 5.61 0.74 -7.69
N LEU A 98 6.38 1.44 -8.54
CA LEU A 98 5.83 2.35 -9.54
C LEU A 98 4.84 1.66 -10.51
N THR A 99 5.22 0.50 -11.08
CA THR A 99 4.35 -0.20 -12.03
C THR A 99 3.09 -0.72 -11.35
N ALA A 100 3.21 -1.23 -10.13
CA ALA A 100 2.05 -1.65 -9.34
C ALA A 100 1.10 -0.47 -9.05
N HIS A 101 1.61 0.72 -8.70
CA HIS A 101 0.79 1.92 -8.55
C HIS A 101 0.06 2.31 -9.84
N ARG A 102 0.69 2.20 -11.00
CA ARG A 102 0.04 2.46 -12.30
C ARG A 102 -1.10 1.47 -12.56
N ILE A 103 -0.94 0.20 -12.19
CA ILE A 103 -1.99 -0.82 -12.28
C ILE A 103 -3.13 -0.52 -11.29
N ILE A 104 -2.84 0.00 -10.10
CA ILE A 104 -3.88 0.46 -9.15
C ILE A 104 -4.72 1.57 -9.77
N HIS A 105 -4.13 2.50 -10.52
CA HIS A 105 -4.90 3.54 -11.22
C HIS A 105 -5.81 2.95 -12.31
N LEU A 106 -5.36 1.93 -13.06
CA LEU A 106 -6.24 1.17 -13.95
C LEU A 106 -7.38 0.50 -13.16
N ALA A 107 -7.07 -0.12 -12.03
CA ALA A 107 -8.07 -0.76 -11.16
C ALA A 107 -9.09 0.24 -10.61
N LYS A 108 -8.67 1.44 -10.19
CA LYS A 108 -9.56 2.53 -9.74
C LYS A 108 -10.59 2.90 -10.81
N LYS A 109 -10.20 2.99 -12.09
CA LYS A 109 -11.15 3.25 -13.20
C LYS A 109 -12.19 2.15 -13.37
N ASN A 110 -11.87 0.94 -12.96
CA ASN A 110 -12.75 -0.22 -13.00
C ASN A 110 -13.46 -0.50 -11.67
N ASN A 111 -13.38 0.41 -10.68
CA ASN A 111 -13.91 0.26 -9.32
C ASN A 111 -13.33 -0.96 -8.56
N LEU A 112 -12.10 -1.35 -8.87
CA LEU A 112 -11.36 -2.47 -8.29
C LEU A 112 -10.13 -2.01 -7.49
N GLY A 113 -10.06 -0.72 -7.12
CA GLY A 113 -8.87 -0.16 -6.46
C GLY A 113 -8.56 -0.82 -5.12
N ASP A 114 -9.56 -1.03 -4.27
CA ASP A 114 -9.37 -1.67 -2.96
C ASP A 114 -8.98 -3.16 -3.09
N GLU A 115 -9.61 -3.87 -4.03
CA GLU A 115 -9.28 -5.26 -4.36
C GLU A 115 -7.84 -5.38 -4.85
N MET A 116 -7.39 -4.45 -5.70
CA MET A 116 -6.04 -4.48 -6.26
C MET A 116 -4.98 -4.21 -5.19
N GLU A 117 -5.21 -3.24 -4.29
CA GLU A 117 -4.36 -2.99 -3.13
C GLU A 117 -4.23 -4.25 -2.24
N GLU A 118 -5.36 -4.91 -1.95
CA GLU A 118 -5.38 -6.14 -1.17
C GLU A 118 -4.54 -7.25 -1.82
N ILE A 119 -4.72 -7.45 -3.13
CA ILE A 119 -4.00 -8.48 -3.88
C ILE A 119 -2.49 -8.20 -3.90
N PHE A 120 -2.08 -6.95 -4.12
CA PHE A 120 -0.67 -6.58 -4.12
C PHE A 120 -0.03 -6.71 -2.75
N PHE A 121 -0.68 -6.24 -1.68
CA PHE A 121 -0.16 -6.41 -0.33
C PHE A 121 0.02 -7.89 0.02
N LYS A 122 -0.98 -8.72 -0.26
CA LYS A 122 -0.91 -10.16 -0.01
C LYS A 122 0.19 -10.83 -0.84
N ALA A 123 0.29 -10.50 -2.11
CA ALA A 123 1.31 -11.02 -3.01
C ALA A 123 2.71 -10.71 -2.49
N TYR A 124 2.94 -9.48 -2.03
CA TYR A 124 4.23 -9.04 -1.53
C TYR A 124 4.56 -9.58 -0.13
N PHE A 125 3.69 -9.33 0.86
CA PHE A 125 4.00 -9.63 2.25
C PHE A 125 3.77 -11.08 2.66
N THR A 126 2.83 -11.77 2.03
CA THR A 126 2.45 -13.15 2.40
C THR A 126 2.97 -14.18 1.41
N GLU A 127 2.83 -13.92 0.11
CA GLU A 127 3.11 -14.90 -0.93
C GLU A 127 4.56 -14.82 -1.45
N GLY A 128 5.28 -13.71 -1.21
CA GLY A 128 6.66 -13.49 -1.69
C GLY A 128 6.76 -13.40 -3.21
N ARG A 129 5.73 -12.80 -3.86
CA ARG A 129 5.72 -12.60 -5.31
C ARG A 129 6.62 -11.44 -5.70
N ASP A 130 7.30 -11.58 -6.83
CA ASP A 130 8.13 -10.51 -7.39
C ASP A 130 7.26 -9.49 -8.15
N LEU A 131 7.10 -8.30 -7.57
CA LEU A 131 6.34 -7.20 -8.20
C LEU A 131 7.18 -6.39 -9.23
N ASN A 132 8.41 -6.81 -9.52
CA ASN A 132 9.17 -6.32 -10.68
C ASN A 132 8.89 -7.16 -11.93
N ASP A 133 8.39 -8.40 -11.76
CA ASP A 133 8.14 -9.33 -12.87
C ASP A 133 6.84 -8.99 -13.59
N ALA A 134 6.95 -8.72 -14.89
CA ALA A 134 5.82 -8.33 -15.74
C ALA A 134 4.70 -9.38 -15.74
N GLN A 135 5.06 -10.67 -15.80
CA GLN A 135 4.08 -11.76 -15.83
C GLN A 135 3.33 -11.85 -14.49
N THR A 136 4.03 -11.70 -13.37
CA THR A 136 3.43 -11.63 -12.03
C THR A 136 2.41 -10.49 -11.93
N LEU A 137 2.76 -9.30 -12.41
CA LEU A 137 1.86 -8.14 -12.38
C LEU A 137 0.60 -8.37 -13.22
N ILE A 138 0.74 -8.97 -14.41
CA ILE A 138 -0.40 -9.31 -15.29
C ILE A 138 -1.31 -10.34 -14.63
N GLU A 139 -0.74 -11.38 -14.02
CA GLU A 139 -1.51 -12.40 -13.30
C GLU A 139 -2.29 -11.81 -12.12
N LEU A 140 -1.65 -10.96 -11.32
CA LEU A 140 -2.28 -10.32 -10.16
C LEU A 140 -3.38 -9.35 -10.56
N GLY A 141 -3.15 -8.53 -11.60
CA GLY A 141 -4.18 -7.64 -12.13
C GLY A 141 -5.39 -8.41 -12.70
N THR A 142 -5.13 -9.51 -13.42
CA THR A 142 -6.20 -10.39 -13.93
C THR A 142 -6.96 -11.06 -12.78
N LYS A 143 -6.28 -11.48 -11.73
CA LYS A 143 -6.88 -12.04 -10.52
C LYS A 143 -7.80 -11.03 -9.80
N ALA A 144 -7.47 -9.74 -9.85
CA ALA A 144 -8.32 -8.66 -9.34
C ALA A 144 -9.59 -8.43 -10.18
N GLY A 145 -9.68 -9.00 -11.37
CA GLY A 145 -10.79 -8.82 -12.30
C GLY A 145 -10.54 -7.83 -13.44
N LEU A 146 -9.31 -7.31 -13.57
CA LEU A 146 -8.94 -6.46 -14.69
C LEU A 146 -8.80 -7.25 -15.99
N ASN A 147 -8.98 -6.58 -17.12
CA ASN A 147 -8.69 -7.15 -18.43
C ASN A 147 -7.17 -7.37 -18.57
N SER A 148 -6.75 -8.60 -18.91
CA SER A 148 -5.34 -8.98 -19.02
C SER A 148 -4.57 -8.15 -20.06
N ASP A 149 -5.19 -7.79 -21.18
CA ASP A 149 -4.55 -7.00 -22.24
C ASP A 149 -4.34 -5.54 -21.76
N GLU A 150 -5.30 -4.97 -21.01
CA GLU A 150 -5.14 -3.64 -20.43
C GLU A 150 -4.04 -3.61 -19.37
N VAL A 151 -3.95 -4.63 -18.51
CA VAL A 151 -2.86 -4.73 -17.52
C VAL A 151 -1.51 -4.86 -18.23
N LYS A 152 -1.44 -5.71 -19.27
CA LYS A 152 -0.24 -5.87 -20.10
C LYS A 152 0.17 -4.55 -20.74
N GLU A 153 -0.77 -3.79 -21.27
CA GLU A 153 -0.49 -2.47 -21.84
C GLU A 153 0.10 -1.51 -20.80
N VAL A 154 -0.42 -1.50 -19.57
CA VAL A 154 0.15 -0.69 -18.48
C VAL A 154 1.56 -1.14 -18.14
N VAL A 155 1.84 -2.43 -18.12
CA VAL A 155 3.18 -2.97 -17.83
C VAL A 155 4.18 -2.56 -18.92
N GLU A 156 3.82 -2.71 -20.19
CA GLU A 156 4.69 -2.47 -21.35
C GLU A 156 4.85 -0.98 -21.68
N ASN A 157 3.85 -0.15 -21.40
CA ASN A 157 3.88 1.28 -21.66
C ASN A 157 4.08 2.08 -20.35
N GLU A 158 5.31 2.45 -20.08
CA GLU A 158 5.70 3.13 -18.83
C GLU A 158 5.01 4.49 -18.60
N ASN A 159 4.42 5.09 -19.63
CA ASN A 159 3.73 6.39 -19.51
C ASN A 159 2.25 6.26 -19.09
N LEU A 160 1.63 5.09 -19.24
CA LEU A 160 0.24 4.91 -18.84
C LEU A 160 0.11 5.05 -17.32
N TYR A 161 -0.80 5.93 -16.88
CA TYR A 161 -1.06 6.27 -15.47
C TYR A 161 0.14 6.84 -14.69
N LEU A 162 1.26 7.14 -15.34
CA LEU A 162 2.41 7.75 -14.68
C LEU A 162 2.07 9.13 -14.10
N ASN A 163 1.34 9.94 -14.86
CA ASN A 163 0.91 11.27 -14.41
C ASN A 163 -0.07 11.18 -13.23
N ASP A 164 -0.93 10.16 -13.19
CA ASP A 164 -1.86 9.94 -12.06
C ASP A 164 -1.07 9.62 -10.78
N VAL A 165 -0.08 8.74 -10.86
CA VAL A 165 0.83 8.43 -9.74
C VAL A 165 1.56 9.69 -9.26
N HIS A 166 2.15 10.44 -10.18
CA HIS A 166 2.88 11.67 -9.84
C HIS A 166 1.95 12.73 -9.24
N SER A 167 0.72 12.83 -9.71
CA SER A 167 -0.31 13.75 -9.16
C SER A 167 -0.62 13.42 -7.71
N ASP A 168 -0.83 12.14 -7.39
CA ASP A 168 -1.10 11.69 -6.02
C ASP A 168 0.09 11.99 -5.09
N ILE A 169 1.33 11.71 -5.54
CA ILE A 169 2.55 12.00 -4.78
C ILE A 169 2.74 13.51 -4.59
N HIS A 170 2.48 14.28 -5.63
CA HIS A 170 2.56 15.74 -5.55
C HIS A 170 1.55 16.30 -4.54
N GLU A 171 0.32 15.82 -4.58
CA GLU A 171 -0.72 16.18 -3.62
C GLU A 171 -0.32 15.81 -2.18
N ALA A 172 0.23 14.60 -1.97
CA ALA A 172 0.77 14.19 -0.67
C ALA A 172 1.78 15.22 -0.13
N ASN A 173 2.71 15.65 -0.97
CA ASN A 173 3.71 16.65 -0.60
C ASN A 173 3.08 18.01 -0.25
N GLN A 174 2.07 18.43 -1.00
CA GLN A 174 1.36 19.71 -0.76
C GLN A 174 0.63 19.72 0.59
N ILE A 175 0.03 18.60 0.99
CA ILE A 175 -0.67 18.49 2.28
C ILE A 175 0.25 18.05 3.43
N GLY A 176 1.56 17.92 3.18
CA GLY A 176 2.58 17.68 4.20
C GLY A 176 2.69 16.23 4.65
N VAL A 177 2.30 15.25 3.82
CA VAL A 177 2.50 13.82 4.09
C VAL A 177 4.00 13.50 4.08
N GLN A 178 4.52 13.04 5.21
CA GLN A 178 5.94 12.68 5.36
C GLN A 178 6.17 11.16 5.40
N GLY A 179 5.11 10.38 5.36
CA GLY A 179 5.15 8.92 5.39
C GLY A 179 3.76 8.31 5.33
N VAL A 180 3.70 7.02 5.03
CA VAL A 180 2.45 6.30 4.82
C VAL A 180 2.34 5.10 5.78
N PRO A 181 1.11 4.60 6.06
CA PRO A 181 -0.17 5.08 5.51
C PRO A 181 -0.56 6.45 6.05
N PHE A 182 -1.26 7.24 5.22
CA PHE A 182 -1.81 8.50 5.65
C PHE A 182 -3.27 8.60 5.16
N PHE A 183 -4.19 8.81 6.09
CA PHE A 183 -5.63 8.79 5.85
C PHE A 183 -6.20 10.19 5.99
N VAL A 184 -6.99 10.62 5.02
CA VAL A 184 -7.66 11.93 5.03
C VAL A 184 -9.16 11.74 4.90
N PHE A 185 -9.93 12.27 5.84
CA PHE A 185 -11.38 12.13 5.96
C PHE A 185 -12.06 13.43 5.56
N ASP A 186 -12.81 13.43 4.43
CA ASP A 186 -13.52 14.59 3.85
C ASP A 186 -12.67 15.86 3.74
N ARG A 187 -11.34 15.72 3.57
CA ARG A 187 -10.38 16.85 3.56
C ARG A 187 -10.40 17.74 4.83
N LYS A 188 -10.92 17.20 5.96
CA LYS A 188 -11.04 17.93 7.23
C LYS A 188 -10.20 17.33 8.35
N TYR A 189 -10.09 16.02 8.41
CA TYR A 189 -9.36 15.32 9.45
C TYR A 189 -8.33 14.40 8.83
N ALA A 190 -7.28 14.08 9.58
CA ALA A 190 -6.25 13.15 9.14
C ALA A 190 -5.82 12.20 10.25
N VAL A 191 -5.46 10.98 9.87
CA VAL A 191 -4.80 9.98 10.71
C VAL A 191 -3.51 9.58 10.03
N SER A 192 -2.38 9.76 10.73
CA SER A 192 -1.05 9.40 10.23
C SER A 192 -0.60 8.07 10.82
N GLY A 193 -0.19 7.15 9.96
CA GLY A 193 0.28 5.82 10.35
C GLY A 193 -0.85 4.83 10.66
N ALA A 194 -0.45 3.58 10.89
CA ALA A 194 -1.35 2.50 11.31
C ALA A 194 -1.70 2.69 12.80
N GLN A 195 -2.63 3.59 13.08
CA GLN A 195 -3.12 3.89 14.42
C GLN A 195 -4.09 2.80 14.93
N PRO A 196 -4.31 2.67 16.24
CA PRO A 196 -5.33 1.77 16.79
C PRO A 196 -6.72 2.03 16.20
N VAL A 197 -7.57 0.99 16.15
CA VAL A 197 -8.93 1.03 15.59
C VAL A 197 -9.76 2.18 16.18
N GLU A 198 -9.60 2.47 17.47
CA GLU A 198 -10.30 3.53 18.18
C GLU A 198 -10.04 4.92 17.61
N ALA A 199 -8.83 5.18 17.10
CA ALA A 199 -8.49 6.46 16.47
C ALA A 199 -9.27 6.65 15.17
N PHE A 200 -9.39 5.61 14.35
CA PHE A 200 -10.22 5.63 13.14
C PHE A 200 -11.70 5.81 13.47
N VAL A 201 -12.22 5.04 14.44
CA VAL A 201 -13.62 5.15 14.90
C VAL A 201 -13.95 6.57 15.37
N GLN A 202 -13.07 7.18 16.16
CA GLN A 202 -13.27 8.54 16.64
C GLN A 202 -13.26 9.53 15.49
N THR A 203 -12.31 9.42 14.55
CA THR A 203 -12.21 10.33 13.39
C THR A 203 -13.43 10.22 12.49
N ILE A 204 -13.91 8.99 12.21
CA ILE A 204 -15.13 8.77 11.42
C ILE A 204 -16.35 9.41 12.11
N LYS A 205 -16.52 9.20 13.43
CA LYS A 205 -17.60 9.80 14.20
C LYS A 205 -17.59 11.33 14.15
N GLU A 206 -16.43 11.94 14.21
CA GLU A 206 -16.32 13.41 14.09
C GLU A 206 -16.64 13.91 12.67
N GLY A 207 -16.24 13.17 11.65
CA GLY A 207 -16.49 13.52 10.25
C GLY A 207 -17.95 13.32 9.81
N LEU A 208 -18.73 12.46 10.50
CA LEU A 208 -20.14 12.20 10.19
C LEU A 208 -21.12 13.17 10.89
N LYS A 209 -20.64 14.02 11.81
CA LYS A 209 -21.41 15.10 12.43
C LYS A 209 -21.62 16.26 11.47
#